data_c0afbb5ea21e35bcb695e797c0d1a1bb
#
_entry.id   c0afbb5ea21e35bcb695e797c0d1a1bb
#
_cell.length_a   1.000
_cell.length_b   1.000
_cell.length_c   1.000
_cell.angle_alpha   90.00
_cell.angle_beta   90.00
_cell.angle_gamma   90.00
#
_symmetry.space_group_name_H-M   'P 1'
#
loop_
_entity.id
_entity.type
_entity.pdbx_description
1 polymer ?
#
loop_
_entity_poly.entity_id
_entity_poly.type
_entity_poly.pdbx_seq_one_letter_code
_entity_poly.pdbx_strand_id
1 'polypeptide(L)'
;MLFRSRNPSDSRFARGVDVLAPEGYGEIVGGGERETDLSLLTAKIEEHQLPMSEFEWYLDLRRYGSVPHAGFGLGLERLVTWVCKLKHVRESIPFPRMYGRLTP
;
A
#
# COMPACT_ATOMS: atom_id res chain seq x y z
N MET A 1 -3.80 9.39 2.34
CA MET A 1 -3.18 8.45 1.36
C MET A 1 -2.16 9.17 0.52
N LEU A 2 -0.90 9.13 0.93
CA LEU A 2 0.19 9.93 0.37
C LEU A 2 0.43 9.67 -1.13
N PHE A 3 0.64 8.42 -1.52
CA PHE A 3 1.12 8.07 -2.86
C PHE A 3 0.03 7.73 -3.88
N ARG A 4 -1.23 7.58 -3.45
CA ARG A 4 -2.34 7.31 -4.39
C ARG A 4 -2.85 8.60 -5.01
N SER A 5 -3.14 8.58 -6.30
CA SER A 5 -3.79 9.67 -7.01
C SER A 5 -5.20 9.97 -6.43
N ARG A 6 -5.55 11.23 -6.29
CA ARG A 6 -6.91 11.62 -5.85
C ARG A 6 -7.90 11.47 -7.00
N ASN A 7 -9.14 11.17 -6.67
CA ASN A 7 -10.21 11.16 -7.66
C ASN A 7 -10.45 12.62 -8.15
N PRO A 8 -10.38 12.89 -9.45
CA PRO A 8 -10.56 14.26 -9.97
C PRO A 8 -11.97 14.81 -9.75
N SER A 9 -12.96 13.95 -9.60
CA SER A 9 -14.35 14.36 -9.34
C SER A 9 -14.65 14.60 -7.85
N ASP A 10 -13.88 13.99 -6.95
CA ASP A 10 -14.04 14.16 -5.51
C ASP A 10 -12.71 13.86 -4.78
N SER A 11 -12.03 14.90 -4.34
CA SER A 11 -10.71 14.82 -3.70
C SER A 11 -10.69 14.08 -2.36
N ARG A 12 -11.86 13.76 -1.78
CA ARG A 12 -11.96 12.94 -0.57
C ARG A 12 -11.63 11.49 -0.82
N PHE A 13 -11.72 11.04 -2.08
CA PHE A 13 -11.44 9.68 -2.49
C PHE A 13 -10.11 9.58 -3.24
N ALA A 14 -9.43 8.46 -3.06
CA ALA A 14 -8.28 8.10 -3.86
C ALA A 14 -8.66 7.01 -4.89
N ARG A 15 -7.93 6.97 -6.00
CA ARG A 15 -8.05 5.90 -6.99
C ARG A 15 -7.33 4.67 -6.47
N GLY A 16 -8.07 3.82 -5.81
CA GLY A 16 -7.55 2.61 -5.19
C GLY A 16 -8.45 1.42 -5.37
N VAL A 17 -7.90 0.24 -5.16
CA VAL A 17 -8.61 -1.03 -5.17
C VAL A 17 -8.08 -1.88 -4.01
N ASP A 18 -8.98 -2.51 -3.31
CA ASP A 18 -8.68 -3.52 -2.32
C ASP A 18 -9.43 -4.80 -2.72
N VAL A 19 -8.74 -5.94 -2.70
CA VAL A 19 -9.32 -7.24 -3.00
C VAL A 19 -9.46 -8.03 -1.70
N LEU A 20 -10.70 -8.36 -1.38
CA LEU A 20 -11.03 -9.13 -0.18
C LEU A 20 -11.30 -10.59 -0.54
N ALA A 21 -10.65 -11.49 0.17
CA ALA A 21 -10.96 -12.91 0.09
C ALA A 21 -12.27 -13.20 0.84
N PRO A 22 -13.09 -14.14 0.32
CA PRO A 22 -14.34 -14.53 0.96
C PRO A 22 -14.14 -15.24 2.30
N GLU A 23 -15.23 -15.63 2.93
CA GLU A 23 -15.25 -16.43 4.17
C GLU A 23 -14.52 -15.77 5.37
N GLY A 24 -14.42 -14.43 5.37
CA GLY A 24 -13.84 -13.69 6.49
C GLY A 24 -12.30 -13.58 6.48
N TYR A 25 -11.62 -14.03 5.46
CA TYR A 25 -10.15 -13.91 5.35
C TYR A 25 -9.69 -12.46 5.15
N GLY A 26 -10.58 -11.57 4.68
CA GLY A 26 -10.31 -10.14 4.58
C GLY A 26 -9.43 -9.76 3.41
N GLU A 27 -8.79 -8.60 3.50
CA GLU A 27 -7.99 -8.02 2.41
C GLU A 27 -6.73 -8.84 2.15
N ILE A 28 -6.55 -9.25 0.91
CA ILE A 28 -5.35 -9.95 0.41
C ILE A 28 -4.52 -9.08 -0.55
N VAL A 29 -5.15 -8.14 -1.23
CA VAL A 29 -4.46 -7.18 -2.12
C VAL A 29 -4.95 -5.78 -1.83
N GLY A 30 -4.03 -4.85 -1.69
CA GLY A 30 -4.31 -3.43 -1.67
C GLY A 30 -3.49 -2.70 -2.71
N GLY A 31 -4.11 -1.88 -3.55
CA GLY A 31 -3.44 -1.20 -4.63
C GLY A 31 -4.04 0.14 -4.99
N GLY A 32 -3.43 0.82 -5.96
CA GLY A 32 -3.96 2.07 -6.47
C GLY A 32 -3.08 2.73 -7.52
N GLU A 33 -3.70 3.65 -8.23
CA GLU A 33 -3.02 4.55 -9.15
C GLU A 33 -2.10 5.48 -8.37
N ARG A 34 -0.88 5.65 -8.85
CA ARG A 34 0.14 6.50 -8.20
C ARG A 34 0.00 7.94 -8.66
N GLU A 35 0.32 8.87 -7.75
CA GLU A 35 0.40 10.28 -8.11
C GLU A 35 1.58 10.51 -9.04
N THR A 36 1.31 11.08 -10.23
CA THR A 36 2.32 11.36 -11.25
C THR A 36 2.66 12.83 -11.36
N ASP A 37 1.83 13.71 -10.83
CA ASP A 37 2.09 15.14 -10.78
C ASP A 37 3.04 15.48 -9.64
N LEU A 38 4.18 16.08 -9.98
CA LEU A 38 5.23 16.45 -9.02
C LEU A 38 4.72 17.46 -7.99
N SER A 39 3.95 18.46 -8.41
CA SER A 39 3.48 19.53 -7.52
C SER A 39 2.45 19.00 -6.53
N LEU A 40 1.53 18.15 -7.00
CA LEU A 40 0.54 17.51 -6.14
C LEU A 40 1.19 16.54 -5.14
N LEU A 41 2.20 15.80 -5.57
CA LEU A 41 2.94 14.89 -4.68
C LEU A 41 3.71 15.66 -3.61
N THR A 42 4.39 16.76 -3.98
CA THR A 42 5.09 17.64 -3.05
C THR A 42 4.13 18.22 -2.01
N ALA A 43 3.00 18.77 -2.47
CA ALA A 43 1.98 19.31 -1.57
C ALA A 43 1.44 18.26 -0.57
N LYS A 44 1.29 17.01 -1.00
CA LYS A 44 0.87 15.92 -0.12
C LYS A 44 1.92 15.56 0.94
N ILE A 45 3.20 15.57 0.59
CA ILE A 45 4.30 15.34 1.54
C ILE A 45 4.29 16.42 2.62
N GLU A 46 4.10 17.69 2.23
CA GLU A 46 3.99 18.82 3.14
C GLU A 46 2.72 18.71 4.01
N GLU A 47 1.56 18.42 3.41
CA GLU A 47 0.29 18.23 4.13
C GLU A 47 0.40 17.17 5.24
N HIS A 48 1.17 16.10 4.98
CA HIS A 48 1.41 15.03 5.95
C HIS A 48 2.59 15.31 6.88
N GLN A 49 3.22 16.49 6.80
CA GLN A 49 4.35 16.91 7.63
C GLN A 49 5.53 15.93 7.61
N LEU A 50 5.80 15.35 6.43
CA LEU A 50 6.89 14.40 6.26
C LEU A 50 8.19 15.10 5.88
N PRO A 51 9.36 14.60 6.31
CA PRO A 51 10.65 15.20 5.97
C PRO A 51 10.91 15.05 4.46
N MET A 52 10.94 16.18 3.76
CA MET A 52 11.09 16.21 2.29
C MET A 52 12.34 15.48 1.82
N SER A 53 13.44 15.59 2.57
CA SER A 53 14.72 14.95 2.25
C SER A 53 14.66 13.43 2.09
N GLU A 54 13.75 12.78 2.80
CA GLU A 54 13.58 11.32 2.69
C GLU A 54 12.81 10.89 1.43
N PHE A 55 12.12 11.84 0.80
CA PHE A 55 11.30 11.59 -0.39
C PHE A 55 11.90 12.15 -1.68
N GLU A 56 13.08 12.79 -1.65
CA GLU A 56 13.72 13.38 -2.84
C GLU A 56 13.85 12.35 -3.98
N TRP A 57 14.35 11.16 -3.69
CA TRP A 57 14.48 10.09 -4.68
C TRP A 57 13.13 9.72 -5.32
N TYR A 58 12.05 9.81 -4.55
CA TYR A 58 10.70 9.49 -5.03
C TYR A 58 10.11 10.62 -5.88
N LEU A 59 10.43 11.88 -5.52
CA LEU A 59 10.09 13.07 -6.31
C LEU A 59 10.86 13.08 -7.63
N ASP A 60 12.11 12.64 -7.63
CA ASP A 60 12.94 12.54 -8.84
C ASP A 60 12.32 11.62 -9.91
N LEU A 61 11.60 10.58 -9.51
CA LEU A 61 10.84 9.74 -10.44
C LEU A 61 9.73 10.51 -11.19
N ARG A 62 9.35 11.69 -10.72
CA ARG A 62 8.40 12.59 -11.40
C ARG A 62 9.12 13.73 -12.11
N ARG A 63 10.20 14.21 -11.52
CA ARG A 63 11.02 15.32 -12.03
C ARG A 63 11.67 14.95 -13.36
N TYR A 64 12.16 13.74 -13.51
CA TYR A 64 12.82 13.22 -14.71
C TYR A 64 11.90 12.51 -15.71
N GLY A 65 10.61 12.58 -15.48
CA GLY A 65 9.59 12.03 -16.33
C GLY A 65 8.80 10.91 -15.67
N SER A 66 7.50 10.97 -15.82
CA SER A 66 6.57 9.98 -15.27
C SER A 66 5.47 9.68 -16.28
N VAL A 67 4.92 8.48 -16.17
CA VAL A 67 3.75 8.04 -16.91
C VAL A 67 2.66 7.60 -15.94
N PRO A 68 1.37 7.64 -16.34
CA PRO A 68 0.32 7.04 -15.53
C PRO A 68 0.67 5.59 -15.19
N HIS A 69 0.69 5.26 -13.91
CA HIS A 69 1.03 3.92 -13.44
C HIS A 69 0.30 3.61 -12.14
N ALA A 70 0.18 2.33 -11.87
CA ALA A 70 -0.40 1.83 -10.63
C ALA A 70 0.52 0.78 -10.00
N GLY A 71 0.25 0.45 -8.76
CA GLY A 71 0.96 -0.62 -8.07
C GLY A 71 0.06 -1.23 -7.00
N PHE A 72 0.37 -2.46 -6.64
CA PHE A 72 -0.33 -3.17 -5.58
C PHE A 72 0.64 -3.95 -4.69
N GLY A 73 0.22 -4.18 -3.46
CA GLY A 73 0.84 -5.13 -2.55
C GLY A 73 -0.07 -6.32 -2.35
N LEU A 74 0.49 -7.52 -2.42
CA LEU A 74 -0.22 -8.76 -2.11
C LEU A 74 0.36 -9.33 -0.81
N GLY A 75 -0.51 -9.56 0.17
CA GLY A 75 -0.14 -10.24 1.40
C GLY A 75 0.02 -11.73 1.17
N LEU A 76 1.27 -12.20 0.96
CA LEU A 76 1.54 -13.60 0.67
C LEU A 76 1.00 -14.52 1.77
N GLU A 77 1.23 -14.18 3.01
CA GLU A 77 0.74 -14.95 4.17
C GLU A 77 -0.80 -14.99 4.22
N ARG A 78 -1.44 -13.89 3.86
CA ARG A 78 -2.91 -13.84 3.78
C ARG A 78 -3.45 -14.69 2.64
N LEU A 79 -2.78 -14.65 1.47
CA LEU A 79 -3.11 -15.50 0.34
C LEU A 79 -2.99 -16.98 0.70
N VAL A 80 -1.87 -17.39 1.31
CA VAL A 80 -1.65 -18.76 1.78
C VAL A 80 -2.72 -19.18 2.80
N THR A 81 -3.01 -18.30 3.75
CA THR A 81 -4.04 -18.53 4.78
C THR A 81 -5.40 -18.83 4.14
N TRP A 82 -5.79 -18.06 3.13
CA TRP A 82 -7.04 -18.26 2.41
C TRP A 82 -7.04 -19.56 1.58
N VAL A 83 -6.02 -19.76 0.74
CA VAL A 83 -5.93 -20.93 -0.16
C VAL A 83 -5.86 -22.23 0.64
N CYS A 84 -5.10 -22.25 1.73
CA CYS A 84 -4.94 -23.43 2.60
C CYS A 84 -6.02 -23.53 3.69
N LYS A 85 -6.98 -22.59 3.75
CA LYS A 85 -8.05 -22.55 4.75
C LYS A 85 -7.54 -22.61 6.19
N LEU A 86 -6.43 -21.90 6.47
CA LEU A 86 -5.87 -21.82 7.81
C LEU A 86 -6.75 -20.92 8.70
N LYS A 87 -6.72 -21.16 9.99
CA LYS A 87 -7.52 -20.39 10.96
C LYS A 87 -6.86 -19.05 11.32
N HIS A 88 -5.55 -18.99 11.22
CA HIS A 88 -4.81 -17.78 11.59
C HIS A 88 -3.60 -17.58 10.68
N VAL A 89 -3.32 -16.32 10.31
CA VAL A 89 -2.22 -15.94 9.42
C VAL A 89 -0.83 -16.40 9.94
N ARG A 90 -0.64 -16.51 11.25
CA ARG A 90 0.61 -17.01 11.84
C ARG A 90 0.93 -18.46 11.46
N GLU A 91 -0.06 -19.23 11.04
CA GLU A 91 0.14 -20.62 10.60
C GLU A 91 0.75 -20.70 9.21
N SER A 92 0.73 -19.60 8.45
CA SER A 92 1.34 -19.50 7.12
C SER A 92 2.82 -19.08 7.14
N ILE A 93 3.39 -18.84 8.31
CA ILE A 93 4.75 -18.33 8.49
C ILE A 93 5.57 -19.35 9.27
N PRO A 94 6.79 -19.74 8.80
CA PRO A 94 7.65 -20.69 9.52
C PRO A 94 8.05 -20.23 10.93
N PHE A 95 8.28 -18.91 11.11
CA PHE A 95 8.72 -18.32 12.37
C PHE A 95 7.84 -17.12 12.73
N PRO A 96 6.57 -17.33 13.13
CA PRO A 96 5.67 -16.24 13.43
C PRO A 96 6.09 -15.50 14.71
N ARG A 97 6.13 -14.18 14.62
CA ARG A 97 6.31 -13.30 15.79
C ARG A 97 4.94 -12.97 16.37
N MET A 98 4.84 -13.00 17.69
CA MET A 98 3.62 -12.74 18.41
C MET A 98 3.87 -11.75 19.54
N TYR A 99 2.81 -11.19 20.09
CA TYR A 99 2.92 -10.36 21.29
C TYR A 99 3.63 -11.13 22.41
N GLY A 100 4.70 -10.54 22.93
CA GLY A 100 5.54 -11.17 23.96
C GLY A 100 6.48 -12.28 23.47
N ARG A 101 6.50 -12.60 22.15
CA ARG A 101 7.41 -13.59 21.58
C ARG A 101 7.97 -13.08 20.24
N LEU A 102 9.27 -12.69 20.26
CA LEU A 102 10.00 -12.18 19.09
C LEU A 102 11.03 -13.16 18.53
N THR A 103 11.30 -14.24 19.25
CA THR A 103 12.19 -15.32 18.84
C THR A 103 11.41 -16.53 18.32
N PRO A 104 12.01 -17.35 17.45
CA PRO A 104 11.41 -18.59 16.97
C PRO A 104 10.97 -19.54 18.09
#